data_c5ab1e6b4878f86e2de2fd2ea6365d9b
#
_entry.id   c5ab1e6b4878f86e2de2fd2ea6365d9b
#
_cell.length_a   1.000
_cell.length_b   1.000
_cell.length_c   1.000
_cell.angle_alpha   90.00
_cell.angle_beta   90.00
_cell.angle_gamma   90.00
#
_symmetry.space_group_name_H-M   'P 1'
#
loop_
_entity.id
_entity.type
_entity.pdbx_description
1 polymer ?
#
loop_
_entity_poly.entity_id
_entity_poly.type
_entity_poly.pdbx_seq_one_letter_code
_entity_poly.pdbx_strand_id
1 'polypeptide(L)'
;RYALSCGPNDWLRSDLTIWNEEGGRYIVMSGHPDDVADLVDQGRTRGKDCSVEDLSDAIAVLSMQGPDALHALDDLVDGERLRVLSYFGFAAFDIDGVPCLIGRLGYTGERGFEIILPVEHCAKLWEQFAQRARPAGFAAADCLRIEAGFVLFANEFRLPVTARDAGLEPFGGDDAAPSRFRLICFRAETKEPPILWRPQQDVVAPDSGSIAITSACHSILARGTIGLGYVPVTGTEPSGPFSDPSGQFRDVHEVSKPFYDRFKQRPRGD
;
A
#
# COMPACT_ATOMS: atom_id res chain seq x y z
N ARG A 1 10.72 -2.00 -7.04
CA ARG A 1 11.12 -1.25 -5.84
C ARG A 1 9.96 -0.37 -5.39
N TYR A 2 9.69 -0.29 -4.09
CA TYR A 2 8.79 0.71 -3.50
C TYR A 2 9.51 2.04 -3.35
N ALA A 3 8.83 3.15 -3.63
CA ALA A 3 9.35 4.52 -3.55
C ALA A 3 8.26 5.50 -3.12
N LEU A 4 8.67 6.71 -2.77
CA LEU A 4 7.78 7.78 -2.31
C LEU A 4 7.78 8.93 -3.32
N SER A 5 6.61 9.52 -3.56
CA SER A 5 6.44 10.77 -4.25
C SER A 5 6.20 11.88 -3.22
N CYS A 6 7.04 12.92 -3.28
CA CYS A 6 6.97 14.03 -2.35
C CYS A 6 6.57 15.32 -3.08
N GLY A 7 5.74 16.10 -2.42
CA GLY A 7 5.40 17.46 -2.80
C GLY A 7 6.39 18.49 -2.22
N PRO A 8 5.99 19.79 -2.18
CA PRO A 8 6.77 20.83 -1.54
C PRO A 8 7.06 20.52 -0.07
N ASN A 9 8.24 20.94 0.43
CA ASN A 9 8.69 20.70 1.80
C ASN A 9 8.84 19.22 2.21
N ASP A 10 9.10 18.35 1.25
CA ASP A 10 9.23 16.88 1.42
C ASP A 10 7.99 16.20 2.04
N TRP A 11 6.84 16.85 1.96
CA TRP A 11 5.60 16.22 2.38
C TRP A 11 5.21 15.10 1.43
N LEU A 12 4.85 13.97 2.00
CA LEU A 12 4.38 12.80 1.25
C LEU A 12 3.11 13.13 0.48
N ARG A 13 3.12 12.83 -0.82
CA ARG A 13 1.97 12.95 -1.70
C ARG A 13 1.37 11.59 -2.02
N SER A 14 2.23 10.66 -2.40
CA SER A 14 1.84 9.30 -2.75
C SER A 14 3.01 8.33 -2.56
N ASP A 15 2.70 7.07 -2.71
CA ASP A 15 3.66 5.99 -2.84
C ASP A 15 3.49 5.31 -4.20
N LEU A 16 4.57 4.70 -4.68
CA LEU A 16 4.61 4.11 -6.00
C LEU A 16 5.53 2.89 -6.06
N THR A 17 5.33 2.06 -7.06
CA THR A 17 6.25 0.95 -7.36
C THR A 17 6.97 1.19 -8.68
N ILE A 18 8.26 0.87 -8.69
CA ILE A 18 9.13 1.01 -9.86
C ILE A 18 9.63 -0.39 -10.25
N TRP A 19 9.30 -0.80 -11.46
CA TRP A 19 9.69 -2.05 -12.07
C TRP A 19 10.79 -1.77 -13.08
N ASN A 20 12.00 -2.26 -12.80
CA ASN A 20 13.16 -2.03 -13.65
C ASN A 20 13.29 -3.17 -14.66
N GLU A 21 12.88 -2.93 -15.88
CA GLU A 21 13.05 -3.86 -16.99
C GLU A 21 14.48 -3.77 -17.57
N GLU A 22 14.86 -4.77 -18.33
CA GLU A 22 16.12 -4.74 -19.06
C GLU A 22 16.16 -3.62 -20.09
N GLY A 23 17.36 -3.13 -20.43
CA GLY A 23 17.54 -2.10 -21.46
C GLY A 23 17.26 -0.66 -21.00
N GLY A 24 17.16 -0.42 -19.68
CA GLY A 24 16.95 0.92 -19.13
C GLY A 24 15.49 1.39 -19.19
N ARG A 25 14.56 0.48 -19.38
CA ARG A 25 13.12 0.74 -19.31
C ARG A 25 12.63 0.53 -17.88
N TYR A 26 11.71 1.42 -17.45
CA TYR A 26 11.06 1.36 -16.14
C TYR A 26 9.57 1.47 -16.31
N ILE A 27 8.81 0.64 -15.58
CA ILE A 27 7.37 0.82 -15.39
C ILE A 27 7.19 1.42 -14.01
N VAL A 28 6.50 2.57 -13.94
CA VAL A 28 6.17 3.25 -12.70
C VAL A 28 4.67 3.16 -12.50
N MET A 29 4.25 2.63 -11.35
CA MET A 29 2.84 2.51 -10.99
C MET A 29 2.56 3.36 -9.77
N SER A 30 1.61 4.28 -9.89
CA SER A 30 1.08 5.13 -8.82
C SER A 30 -0.45 5.12 -8.85
N GLY A 31 -1.05 5.21 -7.66
CA GLY A 31 -2.49 5.41 -7.53
C GLY A 31 -2.90 6.89 -7.54
N HIS A 32 -1.95 7.83 -7.53
CA HIS A 32 -2.23 9.26 -7.51
C HIS A 32 -2.24 9.81 -8.95
N PRO A 33 -3.35 10.44 -9.41
CA PRO A 33 -3.48 10.86 -10.81
C PRO A 33 -2.43 11.89 -11.23
N ASP A 34 -2.03 12.78 -10.33
CA ASP A 34 -1.06 13.83 -10.65
C ASP A 34 0.38 13.31 -10.83
N ASP A 35 0.71 12.12 -10.28
CA ASP A 35 2.06 11.56 -10.41
C ASP A 35 2.40 11.23 -11.87
N VAL A 36 1.46 10.68 -12.62
CA VAL A 36 1.66 10.35 -14.03
C VAL A 36 1.84 11.64 -14.84
N ALA A 37 0.99 12.64 -14.62
CA ALA A 37 1.08 13.93 -15.28
C ALA A 37 2.43 14.62 -15.00
N ASP A 38 2.86 14.62 -13.74
CA ASP A 38 4.14 15.21 -13.31
C ASP A 38 5.34 14.48 -13.93
N LEU A 39 5.32 13.15 -13.99
CA LEU A 39 6.39 12.36 -14.62
C LEU A 39 6.49 12.66 -16.11
N VAL A 40 5.37 12.75 -16.82
CA VAL A 40 5.32 13.10 -18.24
C VAL A 40 5.86 14.51 -18.46
N ASP A 41 5.46 15.49 -17.64
CA ASP A 41 5.96 16.87 -17.75
C ASP A 41 7.46 16.99 -17.43
N GLN A 42 7.93 16.30 -16.39
CA GLN A 42 9.35 16.25 -16.06
C GLN A 42 10.19 15.57 -17.15
N GLY A 43 9.68 14.53 -17.79
CA GLY A 43 10.32 13.90 -18.95
C GLY A 43 10.50 14.87 -20.10
N ARG A 44 9.51 15.74 -20.34
CA ARG A 44 9.56 16.78 -21.38
C ARG A 44 10.52 17.94 -21.03
N THR A 45 10.50 18.39 -19.78
CA THR A 45 11.18 19.63 -19.37
C THR A 45 12.66 19.43 -19.04
N ARG A 46 13.05 18.26 -18.53
CA ARG A 46 14.44 17.98 -18.15
C ARG A 46 15.38 17.69 -19.33
N GLY A 47 14.85 17.56 -20.56
CA GLY A 47 15.62 17.50 -21.80
C GLY A 47 16.70 16.42 -21.84
N LYS A 48 16.53 15.35 -21.06
CA LYS A 48 17.46 14.24 -20.99
C LYS A 48 16.99 13.12 -21.91
N ASP A 49 17.88 12.20 -22.26
CA ASP A 49 17.66 11.05 -23.14
C ASP A 49 16.66 10.02 -22.54
N CYS A 50 15.53 10.51 -22.03
CA CYS A 50 14.45 9.68 -21.54
C CYS A 50 13.10 10.17 -22.10
N SER A 51 12.26 9.23 -22.49
CA SER A 51 10.86 9.46 -22.84
C SER A 51 9.96 8.86 -21.77
N VAL A 52 8.84 9.53 -21.48
CA VAL A 52 7.81 9.03 -20.57
C VAL A 52 6.53 8.86 -21.37
N GLU A 53 5.94 7.69 -21.28
CA GLU A 53 4.67 7.33 -21.92
C GLU A 53 3.65 6.97 -20.85
N ASP A 54 2.44 7.51 -20.94
CA ASP A 54 1.32 7.14 -20.09
C ASP A 54 0.65 5.88 -20.67
N LEU A 55 0.67 4.80 -19.93
CA LEU A 55 0.09 3.51 -20.28
C LEU A 55 -1.20 3.21 -19.50
N SER A 56 -1.77 4.17 -18.79
CA SER A 56 -2.92 3.95 -17.88
C SER A 56 -4.13 3.35 -18.58
N ASP A 57 -4.35 3.69 -19.85
CA ASP A 57 -5.46 3.15 -20.64
C ASP A 57 -5.08 1.88 -21.44
N ALA A 58 -3.80 1.55 -21.53
CA ALA A 58 -3.30 0.45 -22.35
C ALA A 58 -3.07 -0.84 -21.54
N ILE A 59 -2.84 -0.74 -20.23
CA ILE A 59 -2.56 -1.88 -19.37
C ILE A 59 -3.57 -2.00 -18.23
N ALA A 60 -3.75 -3.21 -17.75
CA ALA A 60 -4.48 -3.51 -16.53
C ALA A 60 -3.55 -4.21 -15.53
N VAL A 61 -3.89 -4.11 -14.25
CA VAL A 61 -3.20 -4.83 -13.18
C VAL A 61 -4.21 -5.69 -12.43
N LEU A 62 -4.02 -7.00 -12.46
CA LEU A 62 -4.77 -7.93 -11.63
C LEU A 62 -3.92 -8.34 -10.43
N SER A 63 -4.54 -8.40 -9.27
CA SER A 63 -3.87 -8.73 -8.01
C SER A 63 -4.40 -10.05 -7.48
N MET A 64 -3.54 -11.06 -7.34
CA MET A 64 -3.86 -12.34 -6.73
C MET A 64 -3.10 -12.48 -5.42
N GLN A 65 -3.82 -12.48 -4.32
CA GLN A 65 -3.24 -12.38 -2.98
C GLN A 65 -3.76 -13.47 -2.06
N GLY A 66 -2.94 -13.91 -1.13
CA GLY A 66 -3.28 -14.90 -0.11
C GLY A 66 -2.31 -16.07 -0.07
N PRO A 67 -2.40 -16.92 0.97
CA PRO A 67 -1.48 -18.05 1.15
C PRO A 67 -1.48 -19.04 -0.03
N ASP A 68 -2.62 -19.18 -0.73
CA ASP A 68 -2.77 -20.07 -1.87
C ASP A 68 -2.54 -19.39 -3.23
N ALA A 69 -2.11 -18.12 -3.26
CA ALA A 69 -1.94 -17.37 -4.51
C ALA A 69 -0.96 -18.03 -5.50
N LEU A 70 0.11 -18.64 -4.98
CA LEU A 70 1.04 -19.39 -5.81
C LEU A 70 0.35 -20.59 -6.47
N HIS A 71 -0.37 -21.38 -5.68
CA HIS A 71 -1.06 -22.57 -6.19
C HIS A 71 -2.17 -22.20 -7.21
N ALA A 72 -2.85 -21.08 -7.01
CA ALA A 72 -3.86 -20.59 -7.94
C ALA A 72 -3.29 -20.21 -9.32
N LEU A 73 -1.99 -19.88 -9.39
CA LEU A 73 -1.30 -19.51 -10.63
C LEU A 73 -0.44 -20.65 -11.22
N ASP A 74 -0.05 -21.65 -10.45
CA ASP A 74 0.88 -22.72 -10.86
C ASP A 74 0.49 -23.42 -12.16
N ASP A 75 -0.81 -23.66 -12.38
CA ASP A 75 -1.30 -24.33 -13.59
C ASP A 75 -1.44 -23.40 -14.80
N LEU A 76 -1.30 -22.10 -14.60
CA LEU A 76 -1.50 -21.09 -15.66
C LEU A 76 -0.20 -20.61 -16.25
N VAL A 77 0.90 -20.76 -15.53
CA VAL A 77 2.24 -20.31 -15.92
C VAL A 77 3.27 -21.38 -15.56
N ASP A 78 4.54 -21.15 -15.92
CA ASP A 78 5.66 -21.93 -15.41
C ASP A 78 5.78 -21.73 -13.89
N GLY A 79 5.18 -22.66 -13.12
CA GLY A 79 5.10 -22.60 -11.66
C GLY A 79 6.47 -22.64 -10.98
N GLU A 80 7.45 -23.36 -11.55
CA GLU A 80 8.83 -23.37 -11.01
C GLU A 80 9.46 -22.00 -11.12
N ARG A 81 9.30 -21.35 -12.26
CA ARG A 81 9.82 -20.00 -12.50
C ARG A 81 9.08 -18.95 -11.63
N LEU A 82 7.77 -19.13 -11.41
CA LEU A 82 6.98 -18.26 -10.53
C LEU A 82 7.42 -18.41 -9.06
N ARG A 83 7.70 -19.63 -8.62
CA ARG A 83 8.07 -19.97 -7.24
C ARG A 83 9.39 -19.33 -6.82
N VAL A 84 10.36 -19.24 -7.74
CA VAL A 84 11.69 -18.66 -7.46
C VAL A 84 11.75 -17.13 -7.56
N LEU A 85 10.65 -16.46 -7.91
CA LEU A 85 10.64 -15.00 -7.87
C LEU A 85 10.91 -14.51 -6.44
N SER A 86 11.90 -13.67 -6.28
CA SER A 86 12.18 -13.00 -5.02
C SER A 86 11.06 -11.99 -4.68
N TYR A 87 10.88 -11.66 -3.42
CA TYR A 87 9.96 -10.60 -3.02
C TYR A 87 10.37 -9.25 -3.67
N PHE A 88 9.45 -8.58 -4.32
CA PHE A 88 9.66 -7.47 -5.26
C PHE A 88 10.41 -7.83 -6.55
N GLY A 89 10.64 -9.12 -6.83
CA GLY A 89 11.07 -9.58 -8.13
C GLY A 89 9.90 -9.76 -9.09
N PHE A 90 10.16 -9.68 -10.39
CA PHE A 90 9.18 -9.93 -11.44
C PHE A 90 9.80 -10.58 -12.66
N ALA A 91 8.97 -11.19 -13.49
CA ALA A 91 9.38 -11.75 -14.78
C ALA A 91 8.22 -11.74 -15.78
N ALA A 92 8.57 -11.87 -17.07
CA ALA A 92 7.58 -12.04 -18.13
C ALA A 92 7.08 -13.48 -18.16
N PHE A 93 5.76 -13.64 -18.32
CA PHE A 93 5.07 -14.91 -18.47
C PHE A 93 4.07 -14.81 -19.63
N ASP A 94 3.61 -15.95 -20.09
CA ASP A 94 2.47 -16.06 -20.99
C ASP A 94 1.34 -16.79 -20.29
N ILE A 95 0.13 -16.23 -20.33
CA ILE A 95 -1.08 -16.88 -19.80
C ILE A 95 -2.06 -17.03 -20.96
N ASP A 96 -2.20 -18.23 -21.49
CA ASP A 96 -3.08 -18.54 -22.61
C ASP A 96 -2.90 -17.61 -23.83
N GLY A 97 -1.64 -17.36 -24.20
CA GLY A 97 -1.26 -16.50 -25.30
C GLY A 97 -1.32 -15.00 -24.98
N VAL A 98 -1.52 -14.63 -23.71
CA VAL A 98 -1.49 -13.24 -23.25
C VAL A 98 -0.14 -12.94 -22.58
N PRO A 99 0.66 -12.02 -23.13
CA PRO A 99 1.91 -11.63 -22.50
C PRO A 99 1.63 -10.85 -21.20
N CYS A 100 2.21 -11.32 -20.09
CA CYS A 100 2.05 -10.73 -18.77
C CYS A 100 3.40 -10.47 -18.12
N LEU A 101 3.48 -9.41 -17.30
CA LEU A 101 4.55 -9.28 -16.30
C LEU A 101 3.96 -9.65 -14.94
N ILE A 102 4.54 -10.65 -14.29
CA ILE A 102 4.11 -11.08 -12.98
C ILE A 102 5.17 -10.73 -11.96
N GLY A 103 4.80 -9.92 -10.97
CA GLY A 103 5.65 -9.54 -9.85
C GLY A 103 5.18 -10.17 -8.54
N ARG A 104 6.14 -10.63 -7.73
CA ARG A 104 5.88 -11.12 -6.38
C ARG A 104 5.85 -9.97 -5.41
N LEU A 105 4.71 -9.32 -5.33
CA LEU A 105 4.42 -8.23 -4.39
C LEU A 105 2.92 -8.15 -4.15
N GLY A 106 2.52 -7.31 -3.20
CA GLY A 106 1.11 -7.11 -2.88
C GLY A 106 0.91 -6.20 -1.69
N TYR A 107 -0.34 -5.90 -1.44
CA TYR A 107 -0.79 -4.88 -0.49
C TYR A 107 -1.60 -5.45 0.68
N THR A 108 -1.57 -6.76 0.87
CA THR A 108 -2.40 -7.47 1.87
C THR A 108 -1.63 -8.00 3.07
N GLY A 109 -0.29 -7.96 3.01
CA GLY A 109 0.56 -8.59 4.02
C GLY A 109 0.64 -10.11 3.90
N GLU A 110 0.00 -10.70 2.90
CA GLU A 110 0.12 -12.11 2.54
C GLU A 110 1.04 -12.30 1.33
N ARG A 111 1.37 -13.55 1.01
CA ARG A 111 2.01 -13.87 -0.26
C ARG A 111 1.08 -13.48 -1.40
N GLY A 112 1.62 -12.86 -2.44
CA GLY A 112 0.80 -12.44 -3.55
C GLY A 112 1.57 -12.05 -4.77
N PHE A 113 0.82 -11.87 -5.85
CA PHE A 113 1.33 -11.52 -7.16
C PHE A 113 0.48 -10.40 -7.77
N GLU A 114 1.14 -9.47 -8.43
CA GLU A 114 0.53 -8.47 -9.29
C GLU A 114 0.84 -8.82 -10.73
N ILE A 115 -0.16 -8.86 -11.57
CA ILE A 115 -0.10 -9.28 -12.96
C ILE A 115 -0.45 -8.08 -13.83
N ILE A 116 0.55 -7.54 -14.52
CA ILE A 116 0.40 -6.48 -15.52
C ILE A 116 0.16 -7.14 -16.87
N LEU A 117 -0.88 -6.70 -17.58
CA LEU A 117 -1.30 -7.27 -18.87
C LEU A 117 -1.94 -6.19 -19.75
N PRO A 118 -2.04 -6.42 -21.08
CA PRO A 118 -2.79 -5.52 -21.96
C PRO A 118 -4.27 -5.47 -21.56
N VAL A 119 -4.84 -4.26 -21.51
CA VAL A 119 -6.18 -4.01 -20.97
C VAL A 119 -7.28 -4.80 -21.68
N GLU A 120 -7.15 -5.05 -23.00
CA GLU A 120 -8.11 -5.83 -23.80
C GLU A 120 -8.25 -7.30 -23.34
N HIS A 121 -7.27 -7.83 -22.62
CA HIS A 121 -7.31 -9.19 -22.09
C HIS A 121 -7.75 -9.26 -20.62
N CYS A 122 -7.98 -8.12 -19.98
CA CYS A 122 -8.28 -8.05 -18.54
C CYS A 122 -9.50 -8.88 -18.15
N ALA A 123 -10.61 -8.75 -18.88
CA ALA A 123 -11.84 -9.48 -18.59
C ALA A 123 -11.65 -11.00 -18.72
N LYS A 124 -10.97 -11.45 -19.78
CA LYS A 124 -10.65 -12.87 -20.00
C LYS A 124 -9.87 -13.46 -18.82
N LEU A 125 -8.78 -12.80 -18.42
CA LEU A 125 -7.94 -13.32 -17.33
C LEU A 125 -8.62 -13.19 -15.97
N TRP A 126 -9.42 -12.13 -15.76
CA TRP A 126 -10.22 -12.01 -14.54
C TRP A 126 -11.20 -13.19 -14.36
N GLU A 127 -11.94 -13.55 -15.40
CA GLU A 127 -12.86 -14.69 -15.38
C GLU A 127 -12.12 -16.01 -15.08
N GLN A 128 -10.96 -16.20 -15.67
CA GLN A 128 -10.12 -17.36 -15.45
C GLN A 128 -9.60 -17.43 -14.01
N PHE A 129 -9.14 -16.32 -13.46
CA PHE A 129 -8.68 -16.23 -12.08
C PHE A 129 -9.82 -16.38 -11.07
N ALA A 130 -11.02 -15.88 -11.37
CA ALA A 130 -12.19 -16.00 -10.51
C ALA A 130 -12.68 -17.46 -10.33
N GLN A 131 -12.27 -18.37 -11.21
CA GLN A 131 -12.53 -19.81 -11.05
C GLN A 131 -11.56 -20.47 -10.03
N ARG A 132 -10.45 -19.83 -9.72
CA ARG A 132 -9.36 -20.36 -8.87
C ARG A 132 -9.24 -19.63 -7.53
N ALA A 133 -9.63 -18.37 -7.50
CA ALA A 133 -9.59 -17.51 -6.31
C ALA A 133 -10.91 -16.75 -6.18
N ARG A 134 -11.29 -16.46 -4.94
CA ARG A 134 -12.50 -15.68 -4.69
C ARG A 134 -12.26 -14.21 -5.04
N PRO A 135 -13.06 -13.60 -5.92
CA PRO A 135 -13.03 -12.15 -6.13
C PRO A 135 -13.24 -11.39 -4.82
N ALA A 136 -12.41 -10.40 -4.57
CA ALA A 136 -12.45 -9.57 -3.38
C ALA A 136 -12.63 -8.10 -3.77
N GLY A 137 -13.47 -7.38 -3.01
CA GLY A 137 -13.66 -5.95 -3.21
C GLY A 137 -12.61 -5.12 -2.48
N PHE A 138 -12.57 -3.82 -2.80
CA PHE A 138 -11.62 -2.87 -2.21
C PHE A 138 -11.69 -2.83 -0.68
N ALA A 139 -12.88 -2.96 -0.08
CA ALA A 139 -13.02 -2.97 1.37
C ALA A 139 -12.27 -4.13 2.05
N ALA A 140 -12.21 -5.30 1.42
CA ALA A 140 -11.42 -6.43 1.92
C ALA A 140 -9.92 -6.15 1.82
N ALA A 141 -9.46 -5.61 0.68
CA ALA A 141 -8.06 -5.22 0.50
C ALA A 141 -7.64 -4.14 1.49
N ASP A 142 -8.50 -3.15 1.75
CA ASP A 142 -8.24 -2.07 2.71
C ASP A 142 -8.18 -2.59 4.16
N CYS A 143 -9.04 -3.52 4.55
CA CYS A 143 -8.93 -4.17 5.86
C CYS A 143 -7.59 -4.93 6.00
N LEU A 144 -7.24 -5.72 4.99
CA LEU A 144 -6.00 -6.52 5.02
C LEU A 144 -4.74 -5.64 5.08
N ARG A 145 -4.69 -4.53 4.32
CA ARG A 145 -3.54 -3.62 4.39
C ARG A 145 -3.43 -2.95 5.77
N ILE A 146 -4.58 -2.59 6.41
CA ILE A 146 -4.59 -2.05 7.79
C ILE A 146 -4.03 -3.11 8.75
N GLU A 147 -4.49 -4.35 8.67
CA GLU A 147 -3.96 -5.47 9.46
C GLU A 147 -2.46 -5.66 9.27
N ALA A 148 -1.95 -5.49 8.05
CA ALA A 148 -0.53 -5.53 7.73
C ALA A 148 0.24 -4.26 8.12
N GLY A 149 -0.46 -3.20 8.51
CA GLY A 149 0.13 -1.90 8.86
C GLY A 149 0.67 -1.14 7.65
N PHE A 150 0.10 -1.35 6.46
CA PHE A 150 0.47 -0.60 5.26
C PHE A 150 -0.33 0.71 5.15
N VAL A 151 0.34 1.74 4.68
CA VAL A 151 -0.29 3.04 4.41
C VAL A 151 -1.08 3.01 3.11
N LEU A 152 -2.10 3.85 3.01
CA LEU A 152 -2.78 4.20 1.77
C LEU A 152 -2.66 5.73 1.61
N PHE A 153 -1.99 6.19 0.57
CA PHE A 153 -1.72 7.62 0.38
C PHE A 153 -2.97 8.50 0.54
N ALA A 154 -4.09 8.08 -0.02
CA ALA A 154 -5.37 8.79 0.05
C ALA A 154 -5.92 8.96 1.48
N ASN A 155 -5.39 8.21 2.45
CA ASN A 155 -5.79 8.27 3.84
C ASN A 155 -4.67 8.83 4.72
N GLU A 156 -3.50 8.17 4.72
CA GLU A 156 -2.40 8.47 5.63
C GLU A 156 -1.62 9.74 5.24
N PHE A 157 -1.62 10.15 3.98
CA PHE A 157 -0.89 11.36 3.55
C PHE A 157 -1.80 12.60 3.41
N ARG A 158 -2.95 12.59 4.07
CA ARG A 158 -3.85 13.76 4.15
C ARG A 158 -3.37 14.85 5.10
N LEU A 159 -2.48 14.52 6.02
CA LEU A 159 -1.70 15.48 6.79
C LEU A 159 -0.40 15.81 6.05
N PRO A 160 0.16 17.02 6.24
CA PRO A 160 1.48 17.37 5.70
C PRO A 160 2.58 16.64 6.51
N VAL A 161 2.76 15.36 6.20
CA VAL A 161 3.69 14.46 6.88
C VAL A 161 4.89 14.13 5.99
N THR A 162 6.03 13.90 6.63
CA THR A 162 7.27 13.46 5.97
C THR A 162 7.37 11.93 5.98
N ALA A 163 8.35 11.38 5.25
CA ALA A 163 8.66 9.94 5.31
C ALA A 163 8.97 9.49 6.74
N ARG A 164 9.65 10.33 7.51
CA ARG A 164 9.97 10.07 8.92
C ARG A 164 8.72 10.02 9.79
N ASP A 165 7.78 10.96 9.63
CA ASP A 165 6.52 10.95 10.37
C ASP A 165 5.72 9.65 10.11
N ALA A 166 5.77 9.15 8.88
CA ALA A 166 5.08 7.93 8.46
C ALA A 166 5.85 6.63 8.75
N GLY A 167 7.12 6.71 9.21
CA GLY A 167 7.99 5.55 9.39
C GLY A 167 8.41 4.88 8.08
N LEU A 168 8.59 5.68 7.03
CA LEU A 168 8.91 5.26 5.66
C LEU A 168 10.29 5.74 5.18
N GLU A 169 11.15 6.21 6.07
CA GLU A 169 12.49 6.74 5.76
C GLU A 169 13.33 5.81 4.86
N PRO A 170 13.26 4.46 5.01
CA PRO A 170 14.05 3.57 4.17
C PRO A 170 13.72 3.65 2.67
N PHE A 171 12.60 4.29 2.31
CA PHE A 171 12.11 4.38 0.94
C PHE A 171 12.30 5.74 0.29
N GLY A 172 12.76 6.73 1.03
CA GLY A 172 13.06 8.08 0.55
C GLY A 172 12.67 9.17 1.54
N GLY A 173 12.94 10.42 1.18
CA GLY A 173 12.70 11.61 1.99
C GLY A 173 13.98 12.19 2.58
N ASP A 174 13.92 13.48 2.97
CA ASP A 174 15.01 14.14 3.66
C ASP A 174 14.90 13.92 5.18
N ASP A 175 15.94 13.34 5.77
CA ASP A 175 16.01 13.05 7.20
C ASP A 175 16.39 14.29 8.06
N ALA A 176 16.58 15.47 7.44
CA ALA A 176 17.12 16.64 8.14
C ALA A 176 16.11 17.29 9.09
N ALA A 177 14.81 17.21 8.81
CA ALA A 177 13.79 17.83 9.66
C ALA A 177 13.39 16.92 10.83
N PRO A 178 13.20 17.47 12.04
CA PRO A 178 12.68 16.71 13.16
C PRO A 178 11.24 16.24 12.88
N SER A 179 10.93 15.02 13.27
CA SER A 179 9.59 14.46 13.17
C SER A 179 8.61 15.27 14.03
N ARG A 180 7.47 15.63 13.46
CA ARG A 180 6.39 16.32 14.18
C ARG A 180 5.34 15.33 14.67
N PHE A 181 5.17 14.27 13.93
CA PHE A 181 4.17 13.23 14.16
C PHE A 181 4.84 11.85 14.11
N ARG A 182 4.11 10.87 14.58
CA ARG A 182 4.46 9.46 14.46
C ARG A 182 3.23 8.66 14.06
N LEU A 183 3.31 7.94 12.95
CA LEU A 183 2.27 7.01 12.53
C LEU A 183 2.28 5.78 13.45
N ILE A 184 1.16 5.48 14.07
CA ILE A 184 0.96 4.33 14.94
C ILE A 184 -0.11 3.39 14.39
N CYS A 185 -0.01 2.11 14.75
CA CYS A 185 -1.12 1.18 14.75
C CYS A 185 -1.82 1.26 16.11
N PHE A 186 -3.14 1.24 16.12
CA PHE A 186 -3.91 1.30 17.34
C PHE A 186 -5.01 0.24 17.42
N ARG A 187 -5.43 -0.06 18.65
CA ARG A 187 -6.71 -0.70 18.96
C ARG A 187 -7.62 0.31 19.64
N ALA A 188 -8.92 0.18 19.40
CA ALA A 188 -9.90 1.03 20.02
C ALA A 188 -11.21 0.30 20.28
N GLU A 189 -12.01 0.85 21.20
CA GLU A 189 -13.40 0.49 21.37
C GLU A 189 -14.29 1.40 20.52
N THR A 190 -15.35 0.85 19.95
CA THR A 190 -16.37 1.57 19.18
C THR A 190 -17.74 1.08 19.59
N LYS A 191 -18.75 1.96 19.53
CA LYS A 191 -20.15 1.55 19.77
C LYS A 191 -20.63 0.59 18.67
N GLU A 192 -20.28 0.90 17.43
CA GLU A 192 -20.57 0.10 16.25
C GLU A 192 -19.25 -0.11 15.50
N PRO A 193 -18.72 -1.35 15.49
CA PRO A 193 -17.48 -1.64 14.78
C PRO A 193 -17.61 -1.35 13.28
N PRO A 194 -16.80 -0.45 12.72
CA PRO A 194 -16.88 -0.13 11.30
C PRO A 194 -16.32 -1.30 10.47
N ILE A 195 -16.99 -1.66 9.38
CA ILE A 195 -16.39 -2.55 8.38
C ILE A 195 -15.13 -1.88 7.87
N LEU A 196 -15.25 -0.61 7.49
CA LEU A 196 -14.16 0.24 7.06
C LEU A 196 -14.49 1.69 7.45
N TRP A 197 -13.53 2.37 8.06
CA TRP A 197 -13.65 3.79 8.41
C TRP A 197 -12.48 4.59 7.88
N ARG A 198 -12.79 5.77 7.38
CA ARG A 198 -11.81 6.79 6.96
C ARG A 198 -12.40 8.18 7.22
N PRO A 199 -11.58 9.22 7.40
CA PRO A 199 -12.07 10.57 7.63
C PRO A 199 -12.92 11.07 6.46
N GLN A 200 -14.10 11.61 6.77
CA GLN A 200 -14.98 12.24 5.78
C GLN A 200 -14.61 13.70 5.51
N GLN A 201 -13.91 14.33 6.45
CA GLN A 201 -13.43 15.71 6.40
C GLN A 201 -11.91 15.75 6.40
N ASP A 202 -11.33 16.95 6.28
CA ASP A 202 -9.89 17.12 6.40
C ASP A 202 -9.39 16.62 7.75
N VAL A 203 -8.25 15.93 7.69
CA VAL A 203 -7.59 15.40 8.89
C VAL A 203 -6.88 16.56 9.59
N VAL A 204 -7.28 16.82 10.82
CA VAL A 204 -6.67 17.86 11.65
C VAL A 204 -5.44 17.29 12.36
N ALA A 205 -4.35 18.07 12.40
CA ALA A 205 -3.15 17.68 13.13
C ALA A 205 -3.46 17.43 14.62
N PRO A 206 -2.97 16.33 15.21
CA PRO A 206 -3.29 15.99 16.58
C PRO A 206 -2.54 16.87 17.58
N ASP A 207 -3.22 17.21 18.67
CA ASP A 207 -2.64 17.85 19.85
C ASP A 207 -2.05 16.80 20.81
N SER A 208 -1.34 17.26 21.84
CA SER A 208 -0.78 16.37 22.88
C SER A 208 -1.88 15.51 23.53
N GLY A 209 -1.67 14.21 23.54
CA GLY A 209 -2.62 13.22 24.06
C GLY A 209 -3.80 12.88 23.14
N SER A 210 -3.84 13.44 21.92
CA SER A 210 -4.83 13.08 20.91
C SER A 210 -4.22 12.31 19.74
N ILE A 211 -5.10 11.71 18.93
CA ILE A 211 -4.73 10.99 17.71
C ILE A 211 -5.51 11.51 16.52
N ALA A 212 -4.85 11.71 15.39
CA ALA A 212 -5.49 11.91 14.11
C ALA A 212 -5.65 10.55 13.40
N ILE A 213 -6.82 9.94 13.55
CA ILE A 213 -7.11 8.65 12.93
C ILE A 213 -7.27 8.83 11.42
N THR A 214 -6.57 8.02 10.64
CA THR A 214 -6.57 8.08 9.17
C THR A 214 -7.25 6.89 8.54
N SER A 215 -7.21 5.73 9.19
CA SER A 215 -7.87 4.51 8.74
C SER A 215 -8.26 3.65 9.93
N ALA A 216 -9.41 2.99 9.85
CA ALA A 216 -9.78 1.96 10.81
C ALA A 216 -10.71 0.92 10.18
N CYS A 217 -10.69 -0.30 10.72
CA CYS A 217 -11.60 -1.37 10.35
C CYS A 217 -11.87 -2.30 11.54
N HIS A 218 -12.94 -3.08 11.45
CA HIS A 218 -13.13 -4.22 12.33
C HIS A 218 -12.39 -5.42 11.75
N SER A 219 -11.32 -5.83 12.42
CA SER A 219 -10.54 -7.00 12.02
C SER A 219 -11.02 -8.25 12.74
N ILE A 220 -11.37 -9.27 11.97
CA ILE A 220 -11.67 -10.60 12.49
C ILE A 220 -10.40 -11.23 13.08
N LEU A 221 -9.27 -11.05 12.40
CA LEU A 221 -7.98 -11.58 12.82
C LEU A 221 -7.52 -10.96 14.15
N ALA A 222 -7.63 -9.64 14.26
CA ALA A 222 -7.31 -8.91 15.49
C ALA A 222 -8.44 -8.97 16.55
N ARG A 223 -9.61 -9.49 16.22
CA ARG A 223 -10.81 -9.60 17.10
C ARG A 223 -11.20 -8.26 17.70
N GLY A 224 -11.33 -7.23 16.88
CA GLY A 224 -11.72 -5.90 17.34
C GLY A 224 -11.40 -4.80 16.34
N THR A 225 -11.68 -3.56 16.74
CA THR A 225 -11.36 -2.40 15.92
C THR A 225 -9.89 -2.06 16.02
N ILE A 226 -9.28 -1.95 14.85
CA ILE A 226 -7.88 -1.58 14.65
C ILE A 226 -7.78 -0.46 13.64
N GLY A 227 -6.66 0.25 13.63
CA GLY A 227 -6.46 1.31 12.66
C GLY A 227 -5.06 1.89 12.66
N LEU A 228 -4.89 2.91 11.81
CA LEU A 228 -3.71 3.73 11.65
C LEU A 228 -4.06 5.18 11.98
N GLY A 229 -3.13 5.89 12.58
CA GLY A 229 -3.30 7.31 12.89
C GLY A 229 -2.00 7.95 13.35
N TYR A 230 -1.98 9.26 13.31
CA TYR A 230 -0.82 10.05 13.75
C TYR A 230 -1.01 10.55 15.17
N VAL A 231 0.05 10.48 15.95
CA VAL A 231 0.17 11.13 17.25
C VAL A 231 1.32 12.13 17.21
N PRO A 232 1.29 13.24 17.99
CA PRO A 232 2.41 14.18 18.04
C PRO A 232 3.62 13.53 18.70
N VAL A 233 4.81 13.84 18.21
CA VAL A 233 6.07 13.47 18.87
C VAL A 233 6.27 14.42 20.03
N THR A 234 6.19 13.87 21.24
CA THR A 234 6.47 14.57 22.51
C THR A 234 7.69 13.94 23.15
N GLY A 235 8.45 14.67 23.95
CA GLY A 235 9.70 14.18 24.58
C GLY A 235 9.53 12.93 25.46
N THR A 236 8.29 12.61 25.84
CA THR A 236 7.87 11.35 26.46
C THR A 236 6.77 10.75 25.58
N GLU A 237 6.99 9.57 25.02
CA GLU A 237 6.03 8.92 24.15
C GLU A 237 4.98 8.14 24.96
N PRO A 238 3.76 8.65 25.12
CA PRO A 238 2.67 7.89 25.72
C PRO A 238 2.24 6.77 24.79
N SER A 239 1.96 5.59 25.32
CA SER A 239 1.35 4.47 24.60
C SER A 239 -0.18 4.55 24.54
N GLY A 240 -0.77 5.62 25.05
CA GLY A 240 -2.20 5.86 25.17
C GLY A 240 -2.71 5.81 26.63
N PRO A 241 -4.02 5.90 26.85
CA PRO A 241 -5.04 6.10 25.83
C PRO A 241 -4.96 7.48 25.19
N PHE A 242 -5.17 7.50 23.86
CA PHE A 242 -5.29 8.76 23.11
C PHE A 242 -6.76 9.18 22.98
N SER A 243 -7.03 10.48 23.01
CA SER A 243 -8.35 11.00 22.72
C SER A 243 -8.58 11.09 21.21
N ASP A 244 -9.73 10.61 20.76
CA ASP A 244 -10.20 10.81 19.38
C ASP A 244 -11.11 12.04 19.34
N PRO A 245 -10.71 13.14 18.68
CA PRO A 245 -11.53 14.36 18.58
C PRO A 245 -12.88 14.14 17.86
N SER A 246 -13.00 13.11 17.02
CA SER A 246 -14.29 12.77 16.38
C SER A 246 -15.29 12.14 17.35
N GLY A 247 -14.82 11.64 18.49
CA GLY A 247 -15.64 10.96 19.51
C GLY A 247 -16.18 9.60 19.08
N GLN A 248 -15.72 9.05 17.95
CA GLN A 248 -16.16 7.79 17.40
C GLN A 248 -15.45 6.60 18.01
N PHE A 249 -14.19 6.79 18.39
CA PHE A 249 -13.33 5.78 18.98
C PHE A 249 -13.03 6.12 20.44
N ARG A 250 -13.00 5.08 21.29
CA ARG A 250 -12.69 5.18 22.73
C ARG A 250 -11.54 4.25 23.06
N ASP A 251 -10.86 4.51 24.17
CA ASP A 251 -9.76 3.69 24.65
C ASP A 251 -8.76 3.35 23.56
N VAL A 252 -8.32 4.39 22.84
CA VAL A 252 -7.39 4.25 21.73
C VAL A 252 -6.00 4.01 22.28
N HIS A 253 -5.47 2.81 22.09
CA HIS A 253 -4.15 2.41 22.56
C HIS A 253 -3.25 2.01 21.41
N GLU A 254 -2.01 2.45 21.46
CA GLU A 254 -1.00 2.00 20.52
C GLU A 254 -0.75 0.50 20.68
N VAL A 255 -0.56 -0.17 19.54
CA VAL A 255 -0.18 -1.57 19.45
C VAL A 255 0.97 -1.73 18.47
N SER A 256 1.67 -2.88 18.53
CA SER A 256 2.77 -3.14 17.61
C SER A 256 2.32 -3.15 16.16
N LYS A 257 3.14 -2.60 15.28
CA LYS A 257 2.99 -2.59 13.82
C LYS A 257 3.85 -3.69 13.21
N PRO A 258 3.33 -4.59 12.40
CA PRO A 258 1.92 -4.83 12.08
C PRO A 258 1.17 -5.52 13.22
N PHE A 259 -0.15 -5.64 13.10
CA PHE A 259 -0.97 -6.32 14.11
C PHE A 259 -0.68 -7.82 14.21
N TYR A 260 -0.24 -8.43 13.14
CA TYR A 260 0.20 -9.82 13.05
C TYR A 260 1.43 -9.90 12.11
N ASP A 261 2.10 -11.04 12.07
CA ASP A 261 3.29 -11.28 11.25
C ASP A 261 4.35 -10.16 11.39
N ARG A 262 4.78 -9.94 12.64
CA ARG A 262 5.71 -8.87 13.01
C ARG A 262 6.97 -8.79 12.15
N PHE A 263 7.41 -9.93 11.63
CA PHE A 263 8.64 -10.03 10.83
C PHE A 263 8.38 -10.04 9.33
N LYS A 264 7.12 -9.84 8.90
CA LYS A 264 6.73 -9.87 7.48
C LYS A 264 7.16 -11.19 6.80
N GLN A 265 6.99 -12.31 7.49
CA GLN A 265 7.36 -13.63 6.98
C GLN A 265 6.41 -14.12 5.89
N ARG A 266 5.11 -13.84 6.02
CA ARG A 266 4.09 -14.29 5.07
C ARG A 266 4.31 -13.77 3.65
N PRO A 267 4.52 -12.46 3.40
CA PRO A 267 4.78 -11.99 2.03
C PRO A 267 6.17 -12.39 1.53
N ARG A 268 7.14 -12.60 2.42
CA ARG A 268 8.53 -12.94 2.08
C ARG A 268 8.81 -14.43 2.10
N GLY A 269 8.02 -15.19 2.84
CA GLY A 269 8.22 -16.61 3.09
C GLY A 269 8.16 -17.46 1.83
N ASP A 270 8.81 -18.57 1.91
CA ASP A 270 8.86 -19.61 0.89
C ASP A 270 7.58 -20.46 0.87
#